data_6ae60444ca688096b66995478f3d9eb8
#
_entry.id   6ae60444ca688096b66995478f3d9eb8
#
_cell.length_a   1.000
_cell.length_b   1.000
_cell.length_c   1.000
_cell.angle_alpha   90.00
_cell.angle_beta   90.00
_cell.angle_gamma   90.00
#
_symmetry.space_group_name_H-M   'P 1'
#
loop_
_entity.id
_entity.type
_entity.pdbx_description
1 polymer ?
#
loop_
_entity_poly.entity_id
_entity_poly.type
_entity_poly.pdbx_seq_one_letter_code
_entity_poly.pdbx_strand_id
1 'polypeptide(L)'
;DEDIYKLNRGGHDPYKVYAAYHKAVNSKGAPTVILALTTKGYGTGSREADNTTHQVKKLSIENIKSFRDRFDIPVSDSEIEELPYVRPPEDSPEIQYLKKTRKALGGFIPRRRTTSEALKLPDNSIFEKLYESSGDRKISTTMAIVRIITELLKDKELGERIVPIVPDEARTFGMEALFRQVGIYSSAGQKYEPEDADKVMWYKESKDGVMLEEGITEAGAFSAWTALATAYSNYDFPMIPFYLFYSMFGFQRVHDLSWAAGDAQAKGFLIGATSGRTTLNGEGLQHQDGHSHILSSTIPNCLSYDPAYAYEVAVIIKDGIQKMYVEQENYFYYITTINENYKHPEMPKGAEEGIIKGMHKIKTSDKPSVRLIGSGAILNESLKASEILKKYNIESEVWSVTSFNLLRKDGMEVERQNQLNPLNKKKLTYVEECFEESIPTIAATDYMRSYAEQIRPYISGQYITLGTDGYGRSDSRETLRDFFEVDADSITRAAVFALFQEKYLSKDEIEKIYKELKVDSAKPNPWEV
;
A
#
# COMPACT_ATOMS: atom_id res chain seq x y z
N ASP A 1 -20.96 16.12 -43.50
CA ASP A 1 -21.17 14.70 -43.14
C ASP A 1 -20.63 13.73 -44.22
N GLU A 2 -20.90 13.97 -45.52
CA GLU A 2 -20.33 13.14 -46.62
C GLU A 2 -18.81 13.10 -46.63
N ASP A 3 -18.15 14.19 -46.32
CA ASP A 3 -16.69 14.23 -46.29
C ASP A 3 -16.09 13.43 -45.14
N ILE A 4 -16.81 13.32 -44.00
CA ILE A 4 -16.42 12.48 -42.87
C ILE A 4 -16.45 11.00 -43.25
N TYR A 5 -17.48 10.57 -44.01
CA TYR A 5 -17.59 9.18 -44.51
C TYR A 5 -16.54 8.84 -45.59
N LYS A 6 -16.06 9.84 -46.32
CA LYS A 6 -15.00 9.69 -47.32
C LYS A 6 -13.57 9.68 -46.75
N LEU A 7 -13.41 10.05 -45.46
CA LEU A 7 -12.12 10.01 -44.81
C LEU A 7 -11.62 8.56 -44.70
N ASN A 8 -10.48 8.28 -45.32
CA ASN A 8 -9.78 7.03 -45.12
C ASN A 8 -9.40 6.85 -43.66
N ARG A 9 -9.36 5.61 -43.21
CA ARG A 9 -8.90 5.23 -41.86
C ARG A 9 -7.42 5.56 -41.74
N GLY A 10 -7.12 6.83 -41.45
CA GLY A 10 -5.76 7.37 -41.42
C GLY A 10 -4.83 6.72 -40.42
N GLY A 11 -5.39 6.06 -39.40
CA GLY A 11 -4.61 5.34 -38.36
C GLY A 11 -3.81 4.13 -38.87
N HIS A 12 -4.11 3.65 -40.11
CA HIS A 12 -3.35 2.59 -40.79
C HIS A 12 -2.53 3.08 -41.99
N ASP A 13 -2.57 4.38 -42.28
CA ASP A 13 -1.78 4.98 -43.35
C ASP A 13 -0.43 5.45 -42.76
N PRO A 14 0.71 4.81 -43.14
CA PRO A 14 2.00 5.12 -42.54
C PRO A 14 2.45 6.56 -42.79
N TYR A 15 2.08 7.18 -43.91
CA TYR A 15 2.41 8.58 -44.18
C TYR A 15 1.64 9.55 -43.30
N LYS A 16 0.34 9.31 -43.11
CA LYS A 16 -0.48 10.13 -42.22
C LYS A 16 -0.08 9.97 -40.75
N VAL A 17 0.20 8.74 -40.33
CA VAL A 17 0.69 8.44 -38.98
C VAL A 17 2.02 9.16 -38.75
N TYR A 18 2.97 9.01 -39.65
CA TYR A 18 4.25 9.72 -39.56
C TYR A 18 4.07 11.25 -39.49
N ALA A 19 3.26 11.81 -40.39
CA ALA A 19 3.02 13.26 -40.41
C ALA A 19 2.39 13.78 -39.12
N ALA A 20 1.44 13.03 -38.55
CA ALA A 20 0.81 13.39 -37.27
C ALA A 20 1.82 13.37 -36.12
N TYR A 21 2.63 12.32 -35.99
CA TYR A 21 3.68 12.24 -34.99
C TYR A 21 4.76 13.30 -35.18
N HIS A 22 5.21 13.53 -36.42
CA HIS A 22 6.17 14.58 -36.71
C HIS A 22 5.67 15.97 -36.26
N LYS A 23 4.40 16.28 -36.56
CA LYS A 23 3.77 17.52 -36.11
C LYS A 23 3.71 17.59 -34.58
N ALA A 24 3.29 16.51 -33.92
CA ALA A 24 3.14 16.45 -32.47
C ALA A 24 4.47 16.72 -31.74
N VAL A 25 5.57 16.04 -32.13
CA VAL A 25 6.87 16.20 -31.45
C VAL A 25 7.53 17.56 -31.71
N ASN A 26 7.13 18.26 -32.77
CA ASN A 26 7.62 19.60 -33.08
C ASN A 26 6.70 20.73 -32.58
N SER A 27 5.52 20.41 -32.05
CA SER A 27 4.60 21.37 -31.46
C SER A 27 5.11 21.82 -30.08
N LYS A 28 4.93 23.09 -29.77
CA LYS A 28 5.36 23.70 -28.50
C LYS A 28 4.21 24.50 -27.88
N GLY A 29 4.21 24.61 -26.57
CA GLY A 29 3.28 25.48 -25.82
C GLY A 29 1.95 24.83 -25.43
N ALA A 30 1.63 23.64 -25.96
CA ALA A 30 0.45 22.88 -25.58
C ALA A 30 0.67 21.38 -25.78
N PRO A 31 0.02 20.51 -25.01
CA PRO A 31 0.02 19.07 -25.28
C PRO A 31 -0.71 18.75 -26.57
N THR A 32 -0.30 17.66 -27.24
CA THR A 32 -0.91 17.22 -28.49
C THR A 32 -1.56 15.85 -28.30
N VAL A 33 -2.84 15.74 -28.67
CA VAL A 33 -3.59 14.48 -28.71
C VAL A 33 -3.80 14.07 -30.17
N ILE A 34 -3.43 12.82 -30.50
CA ILE A 34 -3.64 12.25 -31.83
C ILE A 34 -4.80 11.25 -31.74
N LEU A 35 -5.90 11.51 -32.45
CA LEU A 35 -7.01 10.59 -32.58
C LEU A 35 -6.80 9.72 -33.82
N ALA A 36 -6.46 8.46 -33.63
CA ALA A 36 -6.19 7.52 -34.73
C ALA A 36 -7.42 6.66 -35.02
N LEU A 37 -8.04 6.84 -36.16
CA LEU A 37 -9.13 5.96 -36.62
C LEU A 37 -8.50 4.68 -37.19
N THR A 38 -8.67 3.57 -36.45
CA THR A 38 -8.14 2.25 -36.78
C THR A 38 -9.24 1.22 -36.96
N THR A 39 -8.87 0.06 -37.49
CA THR A 39 -9.76 -1.09 -37.64
C THR A 39 -9.19 -2.27 -36.89
N LYS A 40 -9.99 -2.92 -36.08
CA LYS A 40 -9.58 -4.14 -35.38
C LYS A 40 -9.38 -5.27 -36.40
N GLY A 41 -8.27 -6.02 -36.26
CA GLY A 41 -7.93 -7.08 -37.20
C GLY A 41 -7.48 -6.58 -38.57
N TYR A 42 -6.95 -5.35 -38.65
CA TYR A 42 -6.43 -4.80 -39.93
C TYR A 42 -5.49 -5.76 -40.61
N GLY A 43 -5.80 -6.03 -41.87
CA GLY A 43 -5.02 -6.96 -42.73
C GLY A 43 -5.43 -8.43 -42.65
N THR A 44 -6.30 -8.83 -41.73
CA THR A 44 -6.70 -10.25 -41.56
C THR A 44 -7.81 -10.74 -42.49
N GLY A 45 -8.00 -10.06 -43.65
CA GLY A 45 -8.96 -10.47 -44.69
C GLY A 45 -10.41 -10.41 -44.18
N SER A 46 -11.15 -11.49 -44.29
CA SER A 46 -12.57 -11.57 -43.92
C SER A 46 -12.87 -11.29 -42.43
N ARG A 47 -11.84 -11.28 -41.62
CA ARG A 47 -11.97 -10.95 -40.18
C ARG A 47 -11.72 -9.49 -39.87
N GLU A 48 -11.30 -8.69 -40.84
CA GLU A 48 -11.10 -7.25 -40.65
C GLU A 48 -12.44 -6.55 -40.35
N ALA A 49 -12.50 -5.80 -39.25
CA ALA A 49 -13.68 -5.09 -38.76
C ALA A 49 -14.90 -5.97 -38.37
N ASP A 50 -14.77 -7.29 -38.38
CA ASP A 50 -15.82 -8.18 -37.93
C ASP A 50 -16.07 -8.00 -36.40
N ASN A 51 -17.32 -8.01 -35.97
CA ASN A 51 -17.69 -7.90 -34.54
C ASN A 51 -17.12 -9.05 -33.70
N THR A 52 -16.86 -10.20 -34.32
CA THR A 52 -16.30 -11.37 -33.65
C THR A 52 -14.76 -11.36 -33.61
N THR A 53 -14.10 -10.41 -34.26
CA THR A 53 -12.62 -10.33 -34.32
C THR A 53 -11.97 -10.35 -32.95
N HIS A 54 -12.62 -9.75 -31.96
CA HIS A 54 -12.13 -9.77 -30.58
C HIS A 54 -12.08 -11.17 -29.95
N GLN A 55 -12.95 -12.08 -30.39
CA GLN A 55 -13.09 -13.42 -29.83
C GLN A 55 -12.27 -14.47 -30.62
N VAL A 56 -11.69 -14.09 -31.76
CA VAL A 56 -10.91 -14.99 -32.61
C VAL A 56 -9.58 -15.34 -31.92
N LYS A 57 -9.45 -16.59 -31.51
CA LYS A 57 -8.22 -17.11 -30.89
C LYS A 57 -7.22 -17.67 -31.91
N LYS A 58 -7.71 -18.07 -33.09
CA LYS A 58 -6.90 -18.65 -34.14
C LYS A 58 -7.45 -18.22 -35.52
N LEU A 59 -6.58 -17.70 -36.37
CA LEU A 59 -6.94 -17.38 -37.77
C LEU A 59 -6.95 -18.66 -38.64
N SER A 60 -7.78 -18.67 -39.68
CA SER A 60 -7.71 -19.70 -40.71
C SER A 60 -6.45 -19.52 -41.57
N ILE A 61 -6.00 -20.58 -42.21
CA ILE A 61 -4.84 -20.53 -43.10
C ILE A 61 -5.06 -19.52 -44.24
N GLU A 62 -6.29 -19.42 -44.76
CA GLU A 62 -6.60 -18.42 -45.79
C GLU A 62 -6.41 -16.99 -45.29
N ASN A 63 -6.86 -16.70 -44.03
CA ASN A 63 -6.67 -15.37 -43.45
C ASN A 63 -5.18 -15.07 -43.17
N ILE A 64 -4.40 -16.07 -42.76
CA ILE A 64 -2.96 -15.92 -42.55
C ILE A 64 -2.25 -15.67 -43.91
N LYS A 65 -2.62 -16.40 -44.96
CA LYS A 65 -2.11 -16.17 -46.34
C LYS A 65 -2.47 -14.77 -46.84
N SER A 66 -3.71 -14.34 -46.63
CA SER A 66 -4.16 -12.98 -46.97
C SER A 66 -3.35 -11.90 -46.24
N PHE A 67 -3.05 -12.13 -44.98
CA PHE A 67 -2.21 -11.22 -44.19
C PHE A 67 -0.77 -11.18 -44.71
N ARG A 68 -0.16 -12.35 -44.95
CA ARG A 68 1.17 -12.48 -45.52
C ARG A 68 1.28 -11.73 -46.86
N ASP A 69 0.34 -12.00 -47.79
CA ASP A 69 0.37 -11.44 -49.12
C ASP A 69 0.15 -9.92 -49.12
N ARG A 70 -0.73 -9.44 -48.24
CA ARG A 70 -0.99 -7.99 -48.08
C ARG A 70 0.23 -7.20 -47.59
N PHE A 71 1.07 -7.81 -46.78
CA PHE A 71 2.23 -7.17 -46.16
C PHE A 71 3.57 -7.66 -46.71
N ASP A 72 3.55 -8.39 -47.83
CA ASP A 72 4.74 -8.93 -48.51
C ASP A 72 5.69 -9.67 -47.55
N ILE A 73 5.12 -10.48 -46.65
CA ILE A 73 5.92 -11.24 -45.66
C ILE A 73 6.56 -12.43 -46.37
N PRO A 74 7.89 -12.59 -46.34
CA PRO A 74 8.63 -13.61 -47.12
C PRO A 74 8.55 -15.00 -46.48
N VAL A 75 7.35 -15.60 -46.48
CA VAL A 75 7.06 -16.95 -45.98
C VAL A 75 6.37 -17.73 -47.09
N SER A 76 6.87 -18.92 -47.41
CA SER A 76 6.27 -19.80 -48.41
C SER A 76 4.96 -20.43 -47.94
N ASP A 77 4.16 -20.93 -48.91
CA ASP A 77 2.92 -21.64 -48.61
C ASP A 77 3.15 -22.92 -47.78
N SER A 78 4.33 -23.54 -47.93
CA SER A 78 4.70 -24.75 -47.18
C SER A 78 5.10 -24.46 -45.71
N GLU A 79 5.53 -23.26 -45.42
CA GLU A 79 6.01 -22.86 -44.07
C GLU A 79 4.96 -22.09 -43.28
N ILE A 80 3.88 -21.65 -43.93
CA ILE A 80 2.94 -20.71 -43.32
C ILE A 80 2.18 -21.29 -42.12
N GLU A 81 1.98 -22.61 -42.10
CA GLU A 81 1.31 -23.31 -41.00
C GLU A 81 2.15 -23.34 -39.72
N GLU A 82 3.48 -23.29 -39.84
CA GLU A 82 4.44 -23.26 -38.76
C GLU A 82 4.56 -21.85 -38.11
N LEU A 83 3.98 -20.82 -38.73
CA LEU A 83 4.04 -19.43 -38.28
C LEU A 83 5.47 -18.98 -37.93
N PRO A 84 6.45 -19.10 -38.86
CA PRO A 84 7.84 -18.82 -38.56
C PRO A 84 8.04 -17.33 -38.20
N TYR A 85 8.99 -17.07 -37.30
CA TYR A 85 9.42 -15.70 -37.00
C TYR A 85 10.21 -15.14 -38.19
N VAL A 86 9.69 -14.08 -38.78
CA VAL A 86 10.34 -13.39 -39.89
C VAL A 86 11.15 -12.21 -39.37
N ARG A 87 12.42 -12.20 -39.66
CA ARG A 87 13.31 -11.09 -39.33
C ARG A 87 14.02 -10.63 -40.63
N PRO A 88 13.94 -9.34 -40.98
CA PRO A 88 14.72 -8.80 -42.08
C PRO A 88 16.23 -9.00 -41.84
N PRO A 89 17.04 -9.15 -42.93
CA PRO A 89 18.49 -9.26 -42.78
C PRO A 89 19.10 -8.08 -42.04
N GLU A 90 20.16 -8.36 -41.30
CA GLU A 90 20.85 -7.35 -40.46
C GLU A 90 21.42 -6.18 -41.27
N ASP A 91 21.77 -6.41 -42.52
CA ASP A 91 22.29 -5.43 -43.50
C ASP A 91 21.21 -4.77 -44.36
N SER A 92 19.93 -5.13 -44.14
CA SER A 92 18.84 -4.50 -44.88
C SER A 92 18.72 -3.01 -44.54
N PRO A 93 18.28 -2.16 -45.48
CA PRO A 93 18.12 -0.71 -45.26
C PRO A 93 17.21 -0.40 -44.09
N GLU A 94 16.16 -1.18 -43.87
CA GLU A 94 15.18 -1.02 -42.79
C GLU A 94 15.84 -1.23 -41.43
N ILE A 95 16.61 -2.31 -41.26
CA ILE A 95 17.31 -2.63 -40.00
C ILE A 95 18.42 -1.60 -39.76
N GLN A 96 19.16 -1.20 -40.77
CA GLN A 96 20.18 -0.17 -40.64
C GLN A 96 19.57 1.19 -40.21
N TYR A 97 18.46 1.59 -40.82
CA TYR A 97 17.73 2.80 -40.45
C TYR A 97 17.22 2.72 -38.99
N LEU A 98 16.58 1.61 -38.62
CA LEU A 98 16.10 1.37 -37.26
C LEU A 98 17.23 1.50 -36.25
N LYS A 99 18.33 0.78 -36.46
CA LYS A 99 19.49 0.78 -35.55
C LYS A 99 20.13 2.17 -35.41
N LYS A 100 20.32 2.86 -36.53
CA LYS A 100 20.86 4.23 -36.54
C LYS A 100 19.98 5.19 -35.75
N THR A 101 18.67 5.16 -36.00
CA THR A 101 17.70 6.03 -35.34
C THR A 101 17.63 5.71 -33.87
N ARG A 102 17.55 4.44 -33.47
CA ARG A 102 17.50 4.03 -32.07
C ARG A 102 18.79 4.41 -31.32
N LYS A 103 19.95 4.25 -31.96
CA LYS A 103 21.23 4.66 -31.34
C LYS A 103 21.28 6.17 -31.10
N ALA A 104 20.78 6.98 -32.04
CA ALA A 104 20.71 8.43 -31.88
C ALA A 104 19.78 8.87 -30.76
N LEU A 105 18.74 8.06 -30.45
CA LEU A 105 17.79 8.27 -29.34
C LEU A 105 18.23 7.64 -28.00
N GLY A 106 19.47 7.18 -27.89
CA GLY A 106 19.99 6.58 -26.66
C GLY A 106 19.84 5.06 -26.53
N GLY A 107 19.40 4.37 -27.59
CA GLY A 107 19.28 2.90 -27.64
C GLY A 107 17.86 2.38 -27.78
N PHE A 108 17.71 1.09 -27.59
CA PHE A 108 16.40 0.42 -27.70
C PHE A 108 15.59 0.62 -26.43
N ILE A 109 14.29 0.83 -26.58
CA ILE A 109 13.33 0.93 -25.49
C ILE A 109 12.25 -0.17 -25.63
N PRO A 110 11.66 -0.60 -24.48
CA PRO A 110 12.05 -0.22 -23.12
C PRO A 110 13.33 -0.94 -22.68
N ARG A 111 14.34 -0.18 -22.24
CA ARG A 111 15.44 -0.74 -21.48
C ARG A 111 15.07 -0.63 -20.01
N ARG A 112 14.41 -1.64 -19.49
CA ARG A 112 14.04 -1.69 -18.07
C ARG A 112 15.23 -2.18 -17.25
N ARG A 113 15.60 -1.39 -16.25
CA ARG A 113 16.52 -1.80 -15.19
C ARG A 113 15.71 -2.35 -14.04
N THR A 114 16.19 -3.40 -13.40
CA THR A 114 15.64 -3.93 -12.15
C THR A 114 16.40 -3.42 -10.93
N THR A 115 17.59 -2.88 -11.17
CA THR A 115 18.47 -2.31 -10.15
C THR A 115 19.05 -0.98 -10.63
N SER A 116 19.57 -0.19 -9.69
CA SER A 116 20.33 1.04 -9.90
C SER A 116 21.55 1.04 -8.99
N GLU A 117 22.29 2.14 -8.87
CA GLU A 117 23.25 2.30 -7.80
C GLU A 117 22.55 2.20 -6.43
N ALA A 118 23.08 1.32 -5.56
CA ALA A 118 22.53 1.14 -4.21
C ALA A 118 22.76 2.42 -3.38
N LEU A 119 21.69 2.87 -2.70
CA LEU A 119 21.80 4.00 -1.79
C LEU A 119 22.40 3.56 -0.46
N LYS A 120 22.93 4.49 0.31
CA LYS A 120 23.32 4.26 1.69
C LYS A 120 22.13 4.51 2.62
N LEU A 121 22.08 3.78 3.73
CA LEU A 121 21.11 4.10 4.79
C LEU A 121 21.40 5.50 5.35
N PRO A 122 20.35 6.22 5.73
CA PRO A 122 20.50 7.48 6.45
C PRO A 122 21.06 7.23 7.85
N ASP A 123 21.52 8.29 8.50
CA ASP A 123 22.04 8.21 9.87
C ASP A 123 20.96 7.66 10.83
N ASN A 124 21.37 6.71 11.67
CA ASN A 124 20.46 6.07 12.62
C ASN A 124 19.78 7.06 13.58
N SER A 125 20.41 8.20 13.89
CA SER A 125 19.86 9.21 14.79
C SER A 125 18.52 9.77 14.33
N ILE A 126 18.18 9.64 13.04
CA ILE A 126 16.85 9.99 12.50
C ILE A 126 15.77 9.12 13.15
N PHE A 127 16.06 7.83 13.36
CA PHE A 127 15.12 6.82 13.87
C PHE A 127 15.21 6.65 15.38
N GLU A 128 16.40 6.66 15.96
CA GLU A 128 16.67 6.36 17.37
C GLU A 128 15.88 7.21 18.35
N LYS A 129 15.66 8.50 18.03
CA LYS A 129 14.83 9.38 18.84
C LYS A 129 13.36 8.96 18.94
N LEU A 130 12.89 8.12 18.02
CA LEU A 130 11.54 7.56 18.03
C LEU A 130 11.46 6.22 18.74
N TYR A 131 12.61 5.61 19.06
CA TYR A 131 12.69 4.40 19.89
C TYR A 131 12.52 4.70 21.37
N GLU A 132 12.80 5.95 21.76
CA GLU A 132 12.62 6.41 23.13
C GLU A 132 11.13 6.64 23.45
N SER A 133 10.80 6.58 24.75
CA SER A 133 9.46 6.96 25.21
C SER A 133 9.15 8.43 24.90
N SER A 134 7.90 8.70 24.54
CA SER A 134 7.43 10.09 24.39
C SER A 134 7.30 10.84 25.73
N GLY A 135 7.51 10.15 26.86
CA GLY A 135 7.31 10.69 28.21
C GLY A 135 5.85 11.11 28.44
N ASP A 136 5.67 12.35 28.87
CA ASP A 136 4.32 12.90 29.08
C ASP A 136 3.67 13.47 27.82
N ARG A 137 4.42 13.60 26.73
CA ARG A 137 3.88 14.09 25.46
C ARG A 137 3.03 13.02 24.80
N LYS A 138 1.84 13.42 24.39
CA LYS A 138 0.98 12.61 23.51
C LYS A 138 1.30 12.95 22.06
N ILE A 139 1.59 11.95 21.26
CA ILE A 139 1.87 12.06 19.84
C ILE A 139 1.04 11.03 19.06
N SER A 140 0.94 11.22 17.74
CA SER A 140 0.32 10.27 16.84
C SER A 140 1.35 9.60 15.93
N THR A 141 1.02 8.48 15.32
CA THR A 141 1.90 7.84 14.32
C THR A 141 2.02 8.68 13.04
N THR A 142 1.00 9.49 12.70
CA THR A 142 1.11 10.48 11.61
C THR A 142 2.20 11.51 11.91
N MET A 143 2.26 12.04 13.15
CA MET A 143 3.35 12.94 13.54
C MET A 143 4.72 12.26 13.49
N ALA A 144 4.81 10.98 13.82
CA ALA A 144 6.06 10.22 13.75
C ALA A 144 6.57 10.13 12.29
N ILE A 145 5.71 9.80 11.33
CA ILE A 145 6.07 9.73 9.90
C ILE A 145 6.49 11.10 9.36
N VAL A 146 5.73 12.15 9.66
CA VAL A 146 6.06 13.51 9.20
C VAL A 146 7.42 13.93 9.75
N ARG A 147 7.73 13.59 11.01
CA ARG A 147 9.05 13.85 11.58
C ARG A 147 10.17 13.09 10.86
N ILE A 148 9.96 11.81 10.54
CA ILE A 148 10.94 11.02 9.77
C ILE A 148 11.17 11.67 8.41
N ILE A 149 10.13 12.00 7.66
CA ILE A 149 10.24 12.67 6.34
C ILE A 149 11.00 14.00 6.48
N THR A 150 10.68 14.79 7.51
CA THR A 150 11.32 16.07 7.79
C THR A 150 12.82 15.93 8.03
N GLU A 151 13.25 14.90 8.75
CA GLU A 151 14.66 14.64 9.02
C GLU A 151 15.37 14.02 7.78
N LEU A 152 14.70 13.12 7.06
CA LEU A 152 15.24 12.56 5.81
C LEU A 152 15.49 13.64 4.74
N LEU A 153 14.63 14.65 4.64
CA LEU A 153 14.82 15.79 3.74
C LEU A 153 16.08 16.64 4.07
N LYS A 154 16.63 16.52 5.29
CA LYS A 154 17.86 17.19 5.72
C LYS A 154 19.09 16.34 5.50
N ASP A 155 18.92 15.04 5.21
CA ASP A 155 20.04 14.13 4.94
C ASP A 155 20.80 14.58 3.69
N LYS A 156 22.12 14.58 3.74
CA LYS A 156 22.97 15.11 2.67
C LYS A 156 23.01 14.23 1.42
N GLU A 157 22.81 12.93 1.58
CA GLU A 157 22.87 11.95 0.48
C GLU A 157 21.45 11.60 -0.03
N LEU A 158 20.47 11.50 0.87
CA LEU A 158 19.11 11.09 0.54
C LEU A 158 18.13 12.25 0.33
N GLY A 159 18.39 13.43 0.92
CA GLY A 159 17.42 14.52 0.95
C GLY A 159 16.92 14.96 -0.43
N GLU A 160 17.79 14.98 -1.45
CA GLU A 160 17.44 15.31 -2.83
C GLU A 160 16.56 14.24 -3.52
N ARG A 161 16.44 13.06 -2.91
CA ARG A 161 15.66 11.93 -3.43
C ARG A 161 14.32 11.77 -2.76
N ILE A 162 14.12 12.43 -1.61
CA ILE A 162 12.88 12.36 -0.82
C ILE A 162 11.85 13.31 -1.42
N VAL A 163 10.71 12.78 -1.82
CA VAL A 163 9.61 13.58 -2.36
C VAL A 163 8.31 13.27 -1.62
N PRO A 164 7.86 14.18 -0.75
CA PRO A 164 6.53 14.10 -0.18
C PRO A 164 5.48 14.45 -1.25
N ILE A 165 4.40 13.66 -1.31
CA ILE A 165 3.29 13.85 -2.23
C ILE A 165 2.00 13.86 -1.41
N VAL A 166 1.14 14.83 -1.64
CA VAL A 166 -0.16 14.94 -0.99
C VAL A 166 -1.23 15.36 -2.00
N PRO A 167 -2.53 15.06 -1.78
CA PRO A 167 -3.61 15.61 -2.60
C PRO A 167 -3.68 17.13 -2.47
N ASP A 168 -4.19 17.64 -1.32
CA ASP A 168 -4.17 19.07 -0.95
C ASP A 168 -4.24 19.28 0.57
N GLU A 169 -4.02 18.24 1.35
CA GLU A 169 -4.36 18.18 2.77
C GLU A 169 -3.13 18.12 3.69
N ALA A 170 -2.04 18.72 3.25
CA ALA A 170 -0.78 18.73 4.00
C ALA A 170 -0.94 19.19 5.46
N ARG A 171 -1.84 20.16 5.72
CA ARG A 171 -2.12 20.63 7.09
C ARG A 171 -2.83 19.59 7.96
N THR A 172 -3.76 18.83 7.39
CA THR A 172 -4.45 17.74 8.08
C THR A 172 -3.48 16.66 8.55
N PHE A 173 -2.42 16.44 7.78
CA PHE A 173 -1.35 15.51 8.13
C PHE A 173 -0.24 16.11 9.00
N GLY A 174 -0.34 17.42 9.36
CA GLY A 174 0.67 18.11 10.16
C GLY A 174 1.97 18.41 9.41
N MET A 175 1.89 18.55 8.07
CA MET A 175 3.05 18.77 7.18
C MET A 175 3.31 20.25 6.87
N GLU A 176 2.57 21.18 7.46
CA GLU A 176 2.69 22.63 7.17
C GLU A 176 4.09 23.19 7.39
N ALA A 177 4.88 22.57 8.25
CA ALA A 177 6.28 22.96 8.43
C ALA A 177 7.12 22.77 7.15
N LEU A 178 6.77 21.82 6.30
CA LEU A 178 7.44 21.53 5.04
C LEU A 178 7.23 22.65 4.01
N PHE A 179 6.14 23.42 4.09
CA PHE A 179 5.93 24.59 3.21
C PHE A 179 7.09 25.58 3.28
N ARG A 180 7.67 25.78 4.46
CA ARG A 180 8.83 26.64 4.65
C ARG A 180 10.16 25.95 4.44
N GLN A 181 10.23 24.68 4.77
CA GLN A 181 11.49 23.92 4.71
C GLN A 181 11.89 23.61 3.26
N VAL A 182 10.95 23.11 2.46
CA VAL A 182 11.23 22.63 1.10
C VAL A 182 10.30 23.24 0.04
N GLY A 183 9.19 23.84 0.43
CA GLY A 183 8.20 24.44 -0.47
C GLY A 183 7.39 23.43 -1.28
N ILE A 184 6.26 23.90 -1.79
CA ILE A 184 5.42 23.16 -2.74
C ILE A 184 5.92 23.46 -4.15
N TYR A 185 6.09 22.45 -4.97
CA TYR A 185 6.54 22.62 -6.34
C TYR A 185 5.47 23.32 -7.20
N SER A 186 5.87 24.39 -7.87
CA SER A 186 5.06 25.04 -8.90
C SER A 186 5.95 25.50 -10.04
N SER A 187 5.75 24.98 -11.25
CA SER A 187 6.53 25.34 -12.43
C SER A 187 6.47 26.83 -12.77
N ALA A 188 5.38 27.50 -12.38
CA ALA A 188 5.16 28.92 -12.58
C ALA A 188 5.68 29.79 -11.41
N GLY A 189 5.99 29.16 -10.26
CA GLY A 189 6.17 29.84 -8.98
C GLY A 189 4.85 30.40 -8.44
N GLN A 190 4.88 30.97 -7.24
CA GLN A 190 3.71 31.54 -6.61
C GLN A 190 3.34 32.89 -7.24
N LYS A 191 2.14 33.01 -7.81
CA LYS A 191 1.65 34.19 -8.52
C LYS A 191 0.53 34.94 -7.81
N TYR A 192 0.22 34.55 -6.59
CA TYR A 192 -0.83 35.12 -5.76
C TYR A 192 -0.33 35.24 -4.32
N GLU A 193 -0.96 36.08 -3.53
CA GLU A 193 -0.77 36.12 -2.10
C GLU A 193 -1.74 35.09 -1.46
N PRO A 194 -1.23 34.10 -0.71
CA PRO A 194 -2.11 33.12 -0.08
C PRO A 194 -2.88 33.76 1.07
N GLU A 195 -4.11 33.27 1.32
CA GLU A 195 -4.99 33.78 2.39
C GLU A 195 -4.37 33.69 3.79
N ASP A 196 -3.40 32.83 3.97
CA ASP A 196 -2.68 32.60 5.22
C ASP A 196 -1.28 33.23 5.27
N ALA A 197 -1.00 34.20 4.40
CA ALA A 197 0.32 34.86 4.29
C ALA A 197 0.78 35.52 5.60
N ASP A 198 -0.16 35.85 6.51
CA ASP A 198 0.10 36.39 7.84
C ASP A 198 0.54 35.33 8.87
N LYS A 199 0.39 34.05 8.55
CA LYS A 199 0.75 32.95 9.46
C LYS A 199 2.22 32.60 9.37
N VAL A 200 2.77 32.03 10.43
CA VAL A 200 4.17 31.59 10.49
C VAL A 200 4.46 30.48 9.48
N MET A 201 3.50 29.58 9.24
CA MET A 201 3.59 28.46 8.31
C MET A 201 2.52 28.61 7.22
N TRP A 202 2.72 29.62 6.36
CA TRP A 202 1.83 29.92 5.26
C TRP A 202 2.10 29.01 4.04
N TYR A 203 1.11 28.88 3.18
CA TYR A 203 1.16 28.11 1.94
C TYR A 203 2.19 28.73 0.97
N LYS A 204 3.26 28.01 0.68
CA LYS A 204 4.38 28.53 -0.11
C LYS A 204 4.69 27.64 -1.31
N GLU A 205 4.44 28.16 -2.50
CA GLU A 205 4.85 27.57 -3.77
C GLU A 205 6.18 28.13 -4.25
N SER A 206 6.98 27.29 -4.91
CA SER A 206 8.27 27.65 -5.46
C SER A 206 8.61 26.79 -6.67
N LYS A 207 9.38 27.34 -7.61
CA LYS A 207 9.92 26.55 -8.73
C LYS A 207 10.90 25.48 -8.28
N ASP A 208 11.53 25.68 -7.15
CA ASP A 208 12.47 24.78 -6.52
C ASP A 208 11.80 23.97 -5.38
N GLY A 209 10.48 24.00 -5.30
CA GLY A 209 9.72 23.24 -4.32
C GLY A 209 9.90 21.73 -4.50
N VAL A 210 9.92 21.00 -3.40
CA VAL A 210 10.12 19.54 -3.39
C VAL A 210 8.83 18.77 -3.14
N MET A 211 7.91 19.32 -2.35
CA MET A 211 6.63 18.70 -2.07
C MET A 211 5.71 18.83 -3.28
N LEU A 212 5.10 17.71 -3.71
CA LEU A 212 4.08 17.72 -4.75
C LEU A 212 2.70 17.76 -4.10
N GLU A 213 1.95 18.82 -4.41
CA GLU A 213 0.55 18.96 -4.01
C GLU A 213 -0.31 18.98 -5.26
N GLU A 214 -1.03 17.87 -5.48
CA GLU A 214 -1.65 17.52 -6.77
C GLU A 214 -3.11 18.00 -6.88
N GLY A 215 -3.67 18.56 -5.80
CA GLY A 215 -5.11 18.77 -5.66
C GLY A 215 -5.85 17.48 -5.28
N ILE A 216 -7.18 17.56 -5.05
CA ILE A 216 -8.01 16.41 -4.66
C ILE A 216 -8.17 15.46 -5.86
N THR A 217 -7.10 14.77 -6.20
CA THR A 217 -7.04 13.76 -7.25
C THR A 217 -6.06 12.65 -6.87
N GLU A 218 -6.55 11.61 -6.26
CA GLU A 218 -5.72 10.47 -5.83
C GLU A 218 -5.05 9.79 -7.03
N ALA A 219 -5.72 9.71 -8.17
CA ALA A 219 -5.16 9.13 -9.39
C ALA A 219 -3.99 9.96 -9.94
N GLY A 220 -4.08 11.29 -9.91
CA GLY A 220 -3.00 12.21 -10.30
C GLY A 220 -1.79 12.06 -9.38
N ALA A 221 -2.01 12.17 -8.07
CA ALA A 221 -0.96 12.01 -7.06
C ALA A 221 -0.30 10.62 -7.12
N PHE A 222 -1.09 9.56 -7.33
CA PHE A 222 -0.56 8.22 -7.49
C PHE A 222 0.27 8.06 -8.78
N SER A 223 -0.11 8.75 -9.85
CA SER A 223 0.67 8.75 -11.10
C SER A 223 2.02 9.44 -10.91
N ALA A 224 2.06 10.56 -10.18
CA ALA A 224 3.31 11.22 -9.80
C ALA A 224 4.18 10.31 -8.91
N TRP A 225 3.56 9.64 -7.93
CA TRP A 225 4.25 8.64 -7.10
C TRP A 225 4.84 7.51 -7.95
N THR A 226 4.08 6.95 -8.89
CA THR A 226 4.55 5.86 -9.77
C THR A 226 5.71 6.31 -10.64
N ALA A 227 5.67 7.53 -11.18
CA ALA A 227 6.76 8.09 -11.98
C ALA A 227 8.06 8.18 -11.18
N LEU A 228 7.99 8.67 -9.95
CA LEU A 228 9.13 8.73 -9.02
C LEU A 228 9.58 7.34 -8.57
N ALA A 229 8.64 6.47 -8.20
CA ALA A 229 8.90 5.12 -7.71
C ALA A 229 9.54 4.19 -8.75
N THR A 230 9.42 4.53 -10.05
CA THR A 230 10.06 3.82 -11.17
C THR A 230 11.23 4.57 -11.80
N ALA A 231 11.63 5.72 -11.26
CA ALA A 231 12.70 6.56 -11.79
C ALA A 231 14.04 5.81 -11.84
N TYR A 232 14.32 4.93 -10.87
CA TYR A 232 15.51 4.07 -10.87
C TYR A 232 15.59 3.21 -12.15
N SER A 233 14.47 2.68 -12.60
CA SER A 233 14.38 1.83 -13.79
C SER A 233 14.50 2.63 -15.08
N ASN A 234 13.86 3.80 -15.14
CA ASN A 234 13.78 4.62 -16.34
C ASN A 234 15.02 5.50 -16.54
N TYR A 235 15.54 6.08 -15.46
CA TYR A 235 16.58 7.12 -15.50
C TYR A 235 17.88 6.73 -14.80
N ASP A 236 17.95 5.54 -14.19
CA ASP A 236 19.08 5.12 -13.36
C ASP A 236 19.31 6.05 -12.15
N PHE A 237 18.23 6.62 -11.66
CA PHE A 237 18.24 7.57 -10.56
C PHE A 237 17.10 7.24 -9.58
N PRO A 238 17.41 6.56 -8.46
CA PRO A 238 16.39 6.15 -7.51
C PRO A 238 15.84 7.36 -6.75
N MET A 239 14.50 7.51 -6.75
CA MET A 239 13.77 8.47 -5.94
C MET A 239 13.02 7.74 -4.83
N ILE A 240 12.79 8.41 -3.72
CA ILE A 240 12.12 7.87 -2.53
C ILE A 240 10.83 8.67 -2.28
N PRO A 241 9.75 8.35 -3.00
CA PRO A 241 8.50 9.06 -2.84
C PRO A 241 7.72 8.57 -1.60
N PHE A 242 7.15 9.53 -0.86
CA PHE A 242 6.19 9.31 0.21
C PHE A 242 4.86 9.93 -0.19
N TYR A 243 3.87 9.12 -0.55
CA TYR A 243 2.54 9.61 -0.87
C TYR A 243 1.62 9.44 0.32
N LEU A 244 1.21 10.56 0.92
CA LEU A 244 0.29 10.62 2.05
C LEU A 244 -1.12 10.94 1.54
N PHE A 245 -2.10 10.15 1.97
CA PHE A 245 -3.50 10.29 1.58
C PHE A 245 -4.42 9.79 2.71
N TYR A 246 -5.70 10.12 2.66
CA TYR A 246 -6.67 9.46 3.53
C TYR A 246 -6.74 7.97 3.18
N SER A 247 -6.52 7.10 4.16
CA SER A 247 -6.45 5.65 3.95
C SER A 247 -7.70 5.08 3.27
N MET A 248 -8.88 5.63 3.59
CA MET A 248 -10.14 5.23 2.99
C MET A 248 -10.17 5.47 1.47
N PHE A 249 -9.58 6.57 1.01
CA PHE A 249 -9.62 6.95 -0.41
C PHE A 249 -8.48 6.36 -1.24
N GLY A 250 -7.40 5.91 -0.61
CA GLY A 250 -6.25 5.33 -1.28
C GLY A 250 -6.60 4.10 -2.11
N PHE A 251 -6.46 2.92 -1.56
CA PHE A 251 -6.69 1.68 -2.30
C PHE A 251 -8.09 1.55 -2.89
N GLN A 252 -9.11 2.16 -2.28
CA GLN A 252 -10.45 2.14 -2.82
C GLN A 252 -10.57 2.88 -4.16
N ARG A 253 -9.76 3.92 -4.39
CA ARG A 253 -9.76 4.72 -5.63
C ARG A 253 -8.63 4.40 -6.59
N VAL A 254 -7.47 3.95 -6.06
CA VAL A 254 -6.25 3.77 -6.85
C VAL A 254 -5.71 2.34 -6.82
N HIS A 255 -6.51 1.36 -6.42
CA HIS A 255 -6.09 -0.04 -6.34
C HIS A 255 -5.58 -0.58 -7.69
N ASP A 256 -6.27 -0.26 -8.78
CA ASP A 256 -5.85 -0.63 -10.13
C ASP A 256 -4.47 -0.05 -10.49
N LEU A 257 -4.25 1.23 -10.18
CA LEU A 257 -2.95 1.88 -10.37
C LEU A 257 -1.88 1.27 -9.45
N SER A 258 -2.26 0.89 -8.23
CA SER A 258 -1.34 0.25 -7.28
C SER A 258 -0.91 -1.14 -7.75
N TRP A 259 -1.84 -1.88 -8.35
CA TRP A 259 -1.54 -3.17 -9.00
C TRP A 259 -0.55 -2.98 -10.15
N ALA A 260 -0.82 -2.04 -11.04
CA ALA A 260 0.06 -1.72 -12.17
C ALA A 260 1.45 -1.24 -11.71
N ALA A 261 1.52 -0.44 -10.65
CA ALA A 261 2.78 0.00 -10.07
C ALA A 261 3.58 -1.17 -9.47
N GLY A 262 2.90 -2.09 -8.80
CA GLY A 262 3.51 -3.32 -8.29
C GLY A 262 4.11 -4.18 -9.40
N ASP A 263 3.36 -4.38 -10.49
CA ASP A 263 3.83 -5.10 -11.68
C ASP A 263 5.02 -4.39 -12.36
N ALA A 264 5.02 -3.06 -12.35
CA ALA A 264 6.13 -2.24 -12.83
C ALA A 264 7.33 -2.18 -11.86
N GLN A 265 7.30 -2.91 -10.73
CA GLN A 265 8.33 -2.94 -9.70
C GLN A 265 8.62 -1.55 -9.10
N ALA A 266 7.59 -0.77 -8.86
CA ALA A 266 7.70 0.52 -8.20
C ALA A 266 8.27 0.38 -6.78
N LYS A 267 9.09 1.35 -6.35
CA LYS A 267 9.72 1.41 -5.01
C LYS A 267 9.35 2.72 -4.33
N GLY A 268 8.78 2.65 -3.14
CA GLY A 268 8.38 3.85 -2.40
C GLY A 268 7.38 3.54 -1.28
N PHE A 269 6.92 4.59 -0.64
CA PHE A 269 6.01 4.50 0.50
C PHE A 269 4.66 5.11 0.18
N LEU A 270 3.60 4.36 0.44
CA LEU A 270 2.22 4.80 0.47
C LEU A 270 1.79 4.91 1.93
N ILE A 271 1.33 6.07 2.34
CA ILE A 271 0.97 6.36 3.72
C ILE A 271 -0.53 6.64 3.80
N GLY A 272 -1.27 5.65 4.30
CA GLY A 272 -2.69 5.82 4.60
C GLY A 272 -2.87 6.58 5.92
N ALA A 273 -2.86 7.89 5.84
CA ALA A 273 -3.03 8.74 7.01
C ALA A 273 -4.49 8.80 7.46
N THR A 274 -4.72 9.22 8.71
CA THR A 274 -6.06 9.30 9.32
C THR A 274 -6.84 7.99 9.27
N SER A 275 -6.15 6.88 9.46
CA SER A 275 -6.71 5.54 9.33
C SER A 275 -7.52 5.11 10.56
N GLY A 276 -8.23 3.99 10.40
CA GLY A 276 -9.03 3.36 11.45
C GLY A 276 -10.47 3.86 11.51
N ARG A 277 -11.40 2.92 11.58
CA ARG A 277 -12.84 3.24 11.55
C ARG A 277 -13.35 3.93 12.81
N THR A 278 -12.78 3.60 13.97
CA THR A 278 -13.13 4.22 15.24
C THR A 278 -12.15 5.31 15.66
N THR A 279 -10.95 5.32 15.07
CA THR A 279 -9.88 6.23 15.47
C THR A 279 -10.02 7.61 14.85
N LEU A 280 -10.49 7.68 13.60
CA LEU A 280 -10.80 8.94 12.94
C LEU A 280 -12.16 9.46 13.43
N ASN A 281 -12.16 10.56 14.17
CA ASN A 281 -13.36 11.24 14.65
C ASN A 281 -13.39 12.70 14.19
N GLY A 282 -14.56 13.34 14.28
CA GLY A 282 -14.73 14.74 13.94
C GLY A 282 -14.77 15.04 12.43
N GLU A 283 -14.74 14.01 11.59
CA GLU A 283 -14.88 14.10 10.14
C GLU A 283 -16.07 13.28 9.64
N GLY A 284 -16.38 13.38 8.35
CA GLY A 284 -17.46 12.60 7.76
C GLY A 284 -17.18 11.11 7.79
N LEU A 285 -18.22 10.32 8.01
CA LEU A 285 -18.14 8.85 8.10
C LEU A 285 -17.48 8.18 6.87
N GLN A 286 -17.54 8.84 5.71
CA GLN A 286 -16.92 8.36 4.46
C GLN A 286 -15.38 8.35 4.50
N HIS A 287 -14.75 9.00 5.47
CA HIS A 287 -13.29 8.99 5.66
C HIS A 287 -12.81 7.81 6.52
N GLN A 288 -13.72 7.09 7.19
CA GLN A 288 -13.37 6.05 8.15
C GLN A 288 -13.05 4.72 7.47
N ASP A 289 -11.76 4.43 7.35
CA ASP A 289 -11.24 3.22 6.73
C ASP A 289 -11.38 1.99 7.64
N GLY A 290 -11.90 0.91 7.10
CA GLY A 290 -11.95 -0.38 7.77
C GLY A 290 -11.46 -1.55 6.90
N HIS A 291 -10.92 -1.31 5.69
CA HIS A 291 -10.63 -2.40 4.74
C HIS A 291 -9.43 -2.20 3.80
N SER A 292 -8.69 -1.10 3.91
CA SER A 292 -7.55 -0.83 3.02
C SER A 292 -6.47 -1.91 3.09
N HIS A 293 -6.23 -2.50 4.26
CA HIS A 293 -5.28 -3.61 4.41
C HIS A 293 -5.72 -4.89 3.71
N ILE A 294 -7.03 -5.12 3.57
CA ILE A 294 -7.54 -6.25 2.78
C ILE A 294 -7.27 -6.02 1.30
N LEU A 295 -7.52 -4.81 0.80
CA LEU A 295 -7.22 -4.45 -0.59
C LEU A 295 -5.71 -4.55 -0.87
N SER A 296 -4.86 -4.00 -0.02
CA SER A 296 -3.40 -4.05 -0.19
C SER A 296 -2.86 -5.48 -0.17
N SER A 297 -3.49 -6.39 0.56
CA SER A 297 -3.07 -7.80 0.65
C SER A 297 -3.16 -8.57 -0.67
N THR A 298 -3.91 -8.05 -1.63
CA THR A 298 -4.04 -8.66 -2.96
C THR A 298 -2.83 -8.40 -3.85
N ILE A 299 -2.01 -7.39 -3.56
CA ILE A 299 -0.86 -7.00 -4.38
C ILE A 299 0.38 -7.76 -3.89
N PRO A 300 1.02 -8.60 -4.74
CA PRO A 300 2.04 -9.55 -4.30
C PRO A 300 3.26 -8.95 -3.62
N ASN A 301 3.72 -7.78 -4.09
CA ASN A 301 4.91 -7.10 -3.59
C ASN A 301 4.61 -5.84 -2.77
N CYS A 302 3.37 -5.68 -2.29
CA CYS A 302 3.01 -4.66 -1.31
C CYS A 302 3.23 -5.21 0.11
N LEU A 303 4.10 -4.57 0.89
CA LEU A 303 4.28 -4.84 2.31
C LEU A 303 3.43 -3.83 3.09
N SER A 304 2.38 -4.30 3.77
CA SER A 304 1.43 -3.42 4.45
C SER A 304 1.49 -3.56 5.95
N TYR A 305 1.51 -2.44 6.67
CA TYR A 305 1.66 -2.35 8.12
C TYR A 305 0.65 -1.39 8.76
N ASP A 306 0.20 -1.74 9.97
CA ASP A 306 -0.67 -0.93 10.84
C ASP A 306 0.00 -0.71 12.20
N PRO A 307 1.03 0.14 12.29
CA PRO A 307 1.78 0.38 13.51
C PRO A 307 0.98 1.15 14.56
N ALA A 308 1.13 0.77 15.82
CA ALA A 308 0.55 1.45 16.98
C ALA A 308 1.45 2.58 17.52
N TYR A 309 2.77 2.43 17.44
CA TYR A 309 3.72 3.32 18.10
C TYR A 309 4.76 3.91 17.15
N ALA A 310 5.35 5.03 17.55
CA ALA A 310 6.35 5.75 16.76
C ALA A 310 7.60 4.91 16.45
N TYR A 311 8.04 4.06 17.38
CA TYR A 311 9.18 3.18 17.16
C TYR A 311 8.89 2.10 16.11
N GLU A 312 7.65 1.60 16.05
CA GLU A 312 7.24 0.66 14.99
C GLU A 312 7.29 1.33 13.61
N VAL A 313 6.77 2.56 13.52
CA VAL A 313 6.86 3.37 12.29
C VAL A 313 8.32 3.55 11.87
N ALA A 314 9.19 3.89 12.81
CA ALA A 314 10.60 4.14 12.54
C ALA A 314 11.34 2.88 12.05
N VAL A 315 11.09 1.73 12.69
CA VAL A 315 11.65 0.43 12.28
C VAL A 315 11.18 0.05 10.89
N ILE A 316 9.88 0.19 10.60
CA ILE A 316 9.28 -0.18 9.30
C ILE A 316 9.82 0.71 8.16
N ILE A 317 9.93 2.02 8.37
CA ILE A 317 10.48 2.93 7.36
C ILE A 317 11.97 2.64 7.11
N LYS A 318 12.74 2.40 8.16
CA LYS A 318 14.16 2.04 8.03
C LYS A 318 14.34 0.74 7.25
N ASP A 319 13.56 -0.30 7.57
CA ASP A 319 13.54 -1.57 6.84
C ASP A 319 13.15 -1.37 5.37
N GLY A 320 12.15 -0.52 5.11
CA GLY A 320 11.73 -0.19 3.75
C GLY A 320 12.82 0.48 2.92
N ILE A 321 13.55 1.43 3.49
CA ILE A 321 14.70 2.05 2.82
C ILE A 321 15.79 1.00 2.57
N GLN A 322 16.08 0.16 3.55
CA GLN A 322 17.07 -0.93 3.43
C GLN A 322 16.71 -1.87 2.28
N LYS A 323 15.52 -2.46 2.29
CA LYS A 323 15.10 -3.45 1.29
C LYS A 323 15.00 -2.86 -0.11
N MET A 324 14.32 -1.72 -0.26
CA MET A 324 14.04 -1.16 -1.58
C MET A 324 15.25 -0.50 -2.25
N TYR A 325 16.10 0.17 -1.48
CA TYR A 325 17.12 1.07 -2.04
C TYR A 325 18.56 0.64 -1.77
N VAL A 326 18.82 -0.15 -0.73
CA VAL A 326 20.14 -0.73 -0.45
C VAL A 326 20.22 -2.14 -1.03
N GLU A 327 19.30 -3.04 -0.66
CA GLU A 327 19.23 -4.43 -1.13
C GLU A 327 18.55 -4.54 -2.49
N GLN A 328 17.84 -3.52 -2.90
CA GLN A 328 17.16 -3.37 -4.18
C GLN A 328 16.10 -4.44 -4.46
N GLU A 329 15.45 -4.92 -3.41
CA GLU A 329 14.34 -5.86 -3.51
C GLU A 329 13.11 -5.23 -4.17
N ASN A 330 12.27 -6.07 -4.77
CA ASN A 330 11.06 -5.66 -5.47
C ASN A 330 9.89 -5.57 -4.50
N TYR A 331 9.84 -4.51 -3.69
CA TYR A 331 8.72 -4.18 -2.81
C TYR A 331 8.38 -2.70 -2.88
N PHE A 332 7.17 -2.38 -2.48
CA PHE A 332 6.77 -1.07 -1.99
C PHE A 332 5.98 -1.23 -0.69
N TYR A 333 5.92 -0.17 0.11
CA TYR A 333 5.32 -0.21 1.43
C TYR A 333 4.00 0.53 1.46
N TYR A 334 3.00 -0.04 2.13
CA TYR A 334 1.78 0.65 2.55
C TYR A 334 1.74 0.66 4.07
N ILE A 335 1.70 1.84 4.66
CA ILE A 335 1.71 2.03 6.13
C ILE A 335 0.52 2.89 6.50
N THR A 336 -0.38 2.37 7.33
CA THR A 336 -1.44 3.19 7.92
C THR A 336 -0.91 3.97 9.11
N THR A 337 -1.37 5.20 9.25
CA THR A 337 -1.07 6.05 10.39
C THR A 337 -2.32 6.74 10.90
N ILE A 338 -2.35 7.05 12.18
CA ILE A 338 -3.50 7.57 12.89
C ILE A 338 -3.23 8.96 13.45
N ASN A 339 -4.29 9.74 13.63
CA ASN A 339 -4.25 11.08 14.19
C ASN A 339 -4.62 11.15 15.68
N GLU A 340 -4.91 10.02 16.33
CA GLU A 340 -5.12 9.97 17.78
C GLU A 340 -3.79 10.15 18.50
N ASN A 341 -3.78 11.07 19.46
CA ASN A 341 -2.59 11.34 20.28
C ASN A 341 -2.64 10.58 21.59
N TYR A 342 -1.63 9.76 21.85
CA TYR A 342 -1.42 9.06 23.12
C TYR A 342 0.07 8.97 23.47
N LYS A 343 0.39 8.50 24.69
CA LYS A 343 1.78 8.30 25.11
C LYS A 343 2.36 7.07 24.40
N HIS A 344 3.53 7.22 23.84
CA HIS A 344 4.26 6.12 23.21
C HIS A 344 5.33 5.59 24.18
N PRO A 345 5.37 4.29 24.45
CA PRO A 345 6.40 3.69 25.28
C PRO A 345 7.75 3.65 24.56
N GLU A 346 8.81 3.36 25.30
CA GLU A 346 10.09 2.97 24.75
C GLU A 346 9.96 1.64 24.00
N MET A 347 10.73 1.48 22.91
CA MET A 347 10.76 0.25 22.15
C MET A 347 11.27 -0.91 23.01
N PRO A 348 10.56 -2.04 23.07
CA PRO A 348 11.05 -3.22 23.76
C PRO A 348 12.37 -3.70 23.14
N LYS A 349 13.33 -4.10 23.95
CA LYS A 349 14.65 -4.56 23.48
C LYS A 349 14.50 -5.77 22.56
N GLY A 350 15.05 -5.69 21.36
CA GLY A 350 15.02 -6.76 20.36
C GLY A 350 13.67 -6.91 19.64
N ALA A 351 12.82 -5.89 19.70
CA ALA A 351 11.51 -5.92 19.04
C ALA A 351 11.59 -5.72 17.51
N GLU A 352 12.71 -5.22 16.98
CA GLU A 352 12.85 -4.81 15.58
C GLU A 352 12.46 -5.91 14.60
N GLU A 353 12.99 -7.11 14.80
CA GLU A 353 12.70 -8.27 13.93
C GLU A 353 11.20 -8.62 13.97
N GLY A 354 10.61 -8.64 15.15
CA GLY A 354 9.19 -8.92 15.32
C GLY A 354 8.29 -7.86 14.66
N ILE A 355 8.65 -6.59 14.79
CA ILE A 355 7.95 -5.48 14.13
C ILE A 355 7.93 -5.69 12.61
N ILE A 356 9.06 -6.06 12.01
CA ILE A 356 9.20 -6.29 10.57
C ILE A 356 8.45 -7.56 10.14
N LYS A 357 8.51 -8.63 10.94
CA LYS A 357 7.79 -9.88 10.65
C LYS A 357 6.27 -9.80 10.83
N GLY A 358 5.77 -8.79 11.51
CA GLY A 358 4.34 -8.52 11.64
C GLY A 358 3.79 -8.56 13.05
N MET A 359 4.53 -8.98 14.08
CA MET A 359 4.10 -8.87 15.49
C MET A 359 5.26 -8.98 16.48
N HIS A 360 5.09 -8.33 17.64
CA HIS A 360 6.02 -8.41 18.74
C HIS A 360 5.30 -8.29 20.10
N LYS A 361 5.92 -8.83 21.15
CA LYS A 361 5.32 -8.82 22.51
C LYS A 361 5.51 -7.47 23.19
N ILE A 362 4.42 -6.93 23.76
CA ILE A 362 4.39 -5.67 24.52
C ILE A 362 4.37 -5.92 26.03
N LYS A 363 3.56 -6.87 26.46
CA LYS A 363 3.41 -7.19 27.90
C LYS A 363 3.60 -8.69 28.11
N THR A 364 4.45 -9.03 29.05
CA THR A 364 4.73 -10.41 29.45
C THR A 364 3.94 -10.76 30.72
N SER A 365 3.64 -12.06 30.86
CA SER A 365 3.19 -12.68 32.10
C SER A 365 3.85 -14.04 32.23
N ASP A 366 4.20 -14.47 33.44
CA ASP A 366 4.82 -15.78 33.65
C ASP A 366 3.86 -16.96 33.42
N LYS A 367 2.57 -16.73 33.60
CA LYS A 367 1.52 -17.74 33.40
C LYS A 367 0.27 -17.07 32.83
N PRO A 368 0.27 -16.67 31.57
CA PRO A 368 -0.90 -16.06 30.97
C PRO A 368 -2.01 -17.10 30.79
N SER A 369 -3.23 -16.73 31.14
CA SER A 369 -4.43 -17.55 30.90
C SER A 369 -5.08 -17.22 29.57
N VAL A 370 -4.77 -16.01 29.04
CA VAL A 370 -5.30 -15.51 27.77
C VAL A 370 -4.27 -14.60 27.09
N ARG A 371 -4.27 -14.63 25.78
CA ARG A 371 -3.45 -13.75 24.92
C ARG A 371 -4.33 -12.69 24.29
N LEU A 372 -3.92 -11.43 24.39
CA LEU A 372 -4.56 -10.30 23.71
C LEU A 372 -3.63 -9.81 22.62
N ILE A 373 -4.13 -9.66 21.42
CA ILE A 373 -3.37 -9.10 20.30
C ILE A 373 -4.13 -7.92 19.71
N GLY A 374 -3.44 -6.82 19.42
CA GLY A 374 -4.04 -5.61 18.89
C GLY A 374 -3.20 -4.99 17.79
N SER A 375 -3.83 -4.30 16.84
CA SER A 375 -3.15 -3.51 15.81
C SER A 375 -3.52 -2.03 15.90
N GLY A 376 -2.64 -1.14 15.43
CA GLY A 376 -2.87 0.29 15.43
C GLY A 376 -3.32 0.82 16.79
N ALA A 377 -4.26 1.77 16.81
CA ALA A 377 -4.76 2.37 18.05
C ALA A 377 -5.45 1.38 19.00
N ILE A 378 -6.04 0.30 18.46
CA ILE A 378 -6.78 -0.70 19.25
C ILE A 378 -5.86 -1.53 20.14
N LEU A 379 -4.57 -1.55 19.90
CA LEU A 379 -3.61 -2.11 20.85
C LEU A 379 -3.74 -1.47 22.25
N ASN A 380 -4.04 -0.17 22.33
CA ASN A 380 -4.25 0.50 23.62
C ASN A 380 -5.51 -0.01 24.33
N GLU A 381 -6.56 -0.39 23.60
CA GLU A 381 -7.75 -1.03 24.18
C GLU A 381 -7.42 -2.45 24.68
N SER A 382 -6.57 -3.20 23.97
CA SER A 382 -6.07 -4.50 24.44
C SER A 382 -5.25 -4.39 25.72
N LEU A 383 -4.42 -3.35 25.85
CA LEU A 383 -3.68 -3.07 27.09
C LEU A 383 -4.63 -2.71 28.25
N LYS A 384 -5.65 -1.87 28.01
CA LYS A 384 -6.67 -1.57 29.02
C LYS A 384 -7.46 -2.82 29.43
N ALA A 385 -7.83 -3.66 28.46
CA ALA A 385 -8.49 -4.94 28.75
C ALA A 385 -7.64 -5.85 29.65
N SER A 386 -6.32 -5.91 29.41
CA SER A 386 -5.38 -6.64 30.26
C SER A 386 -5.41 -6.13 31.71
N GLU A 387 -5.51 -4.81 31.93
CA GLU A 387 -5.64 -4.24 33.28
C GLU A 387 -7.02 -4.52 33.90
N ILE A 388 -8.09 -4.61 33.12
CA ILE A 388 -9.41 -5.02 33.58
C ILE A 388 -9.40 -6.49 33.99
N LEU A 389 -8.86 -7.40 33.19
CA LEU A 389 -8.74 -8.83 33.48
C LEU A 389 -7.97 -9.10 34.77
N LYS A 390 -6.91 -8.33 35.01
CA LYS A 390 -6.11 -8.43 36.25
C LYS A 390 -6.94 -8.19 37.52
N LYS A 391 -8.00 -7.37 37.47
CA LYS A 391 -8.92 -7.17 38.62
C LYS A 391 -9.68 -8.45 38.99
N TYR A 392 -9.80 -9.37 38.04
CA TYR A 392 -10.44 -10.68 38.22
C TYR A 392 -9.43 -11.82 38.43
N ASN A 393 -8.15 -11.50 38.71
CA ASN A 393 -7.03 -12.45 38.82
C ASN A 393 -6.79 -13.27 37.53
N ILE A 394 -7.09 -12.71 36.38
CA ILE A 394 -6.81 -13.30 35.06
C ILE A 394 -5.55 -12.65 34.50
N GLU A 395 -4.47 -13.43 34.41
CA GLU A 395 -3.22 -12.96 33.85
C GLU A 395 -3.27 -13.07 32.31
N SER A 396 -2.75 -12.04 31.66
CA SER A 396 -2.73 -11.97 30.18
C SER A 396 -1.39 -11.47 29.65
N GLU A 397 -0.99 -11.96 28.51
CA GLU A 397 0.06 -11.37 27.70
C GLU A 397 -0.55 -10.51 26.58
N VAL A 398 0.17 -9.46 26.16
CA VAL A 398 -0.30 -8.54 25.10
C VAL A 398 0.76 -8.41 24.01
N TRP A 399 0.31 -8.52 22.76
CA TRP A 399 1.13 -8.39 21.56
C TRP A 399 0.64 -7.27 20.65
N SER A 400 1.58 -6.51 20.09
CA SER A 400 1.31 -5.61 18.96
C SER A 400 1.42 -6.40 17.67
N VAL A 401 0.38 -6.36 16.85
CA VAL A 401 0.40 -6.91 15.49
C VAL A 401 0.55 -5.75 14.52
N THR A 402 1.74 -5.61 13.96
CA THR A 402 2.04 -4.57 12.97
C THR A 402 1.57 -4.96 11.57
N SER A 403 1.37 -6.27 11.28
CA SER A 403 0.87 -6.71 9.99
C SER A 403 0.28 -8.13 10.00
N PHE A 404 -1.02 -8.25 9.98
CA PHE A 404 -1.68 -9.55 9.74
C PHE A 404 -1.40 -10.09 8.32
N ASN A 405 -1.21 -9.21 7.34
CA ASN A 405 -0.90 -9.61 5.96
C ASN A 405 0.44 -10.33 5.84
N LEU A 406 1.47 -9.85 6.54
CA LEU A 406 2.79 -10.50 6.52
C LEU A 406 2.80 -11.80 7.29
N LEU A 407 2.12 -11.86 8.43
CA LEU A 407 1.96 -13.10 9.19
C LEU A 407 1.25 -14.18 8.36
N ARG A 408 0.23 -13.80 7.58
CA ARG A 408 -0.43 -14.70 6.63
C ARG A 408 0.53 -15.16 5.53
N LYS A 409 1.31 -14.25 4.94
CA LYS A 409 2.28 -14.58 3.87
C LYS A 409 3.33 -15.58 4.38
N ASP A 410 3.88 -15.34 5.58
CA ASP A 410 4.79 -16.27 6.25
C ASP A 410 4.14 -17.65 6.41
N GLY A 411 2.93 -17.69 6.97
CA GLY A 411 2.20 -18.91 7.18
C GLY A 411 1.97 -19.71 5.89
N MET A 412 1.51 -19.07 4.82
CA MET A 412 1.30 -19.71 3.51
C MET A 412 2.60 -20.26 2.91
N GLU A 413 3.71 -19.54 3.04
CA GLU A 413 5.00 -20.03 2.53
C GLU A 413 5.51 -21.22 3.36
N VAL A 414 5.39 -21.16 4.68
CA VAL A 414 5.76 -22.28 5.56
C VAL A 414 4.91 -23.52 5.28
N GLU A 415 3.60 -23.36 5.10
CA GLU A 415 2.71 -24.46 4.69
C GLU A 415 3.16 -25.08 3.37
N ARG A 416 3.43 -24.23 2.36
CA ARG A 416 3.93 -24.70 1.06
C ARG A 416 5.25 -25.45 1.20
N GLN A 417 6.22 -24.93 1.99
CA GLN A 417 7.50 -25.58 2.23
C GLN A 417 7.34 -26.95 2.91
N ASN A 418 6.44 -27.07 3.87
CA ASN A 418 6.13 -28.33 4.53
C ASN A 418 5.49 -29.34 3.57
N GLN A 419 4.61 -28.89 2.67
CA GLN A 419 4.01 -29.75 1.64
C GLN A 419 5.02 -30.23 0.61
N LEU A 420 5.95 -29.36 0.20
CA LEU A 420 7.01 -29.73 -0.76
C LEU A 420 8.07 -30.65 -0.17
N ASN A 421 8.22 -30.65 1.15
CA ASN A 421 9.25 -31.40 1.86
C ASN A 421 8.66 -32.23 3.03
N PRO A 422 7.73 -33.18 2.75
CA PRO A 422 6.93 -33.85 3.79
C PRO A 422 7.75 -34.78 4.70
N LEU A 423 8.97 -35.14 4.29
CA LEU A 423 9.87 -35.98 5.08
C LEU A 423 10.82 -35.17 5.97
N ASN A 424 10.86 -33.85 5.82
CA ASN A 424 11.66 -33.00 6.68
C ASN A 424 10.91 -32.70 7.99
N LYS A 425 11.66 -32.25 9.03
CA LYS A 425 11.02 -31.74 10.23
C LYS A 425 10.09 -30.58 9.85
N LYS A 426 8.83 -30.64 10.34
CA LYS A 426 7.83 -29.56 10.14
C LYS A 426 8.45 -28.22 10.58
N LYS A 427 8.45 -27.25 9.67
CA LYS A 427 8.77 -25.84 10.00
C LYS A 427 7.53 -25.22 10.66
N LEU A 428 7.77 -24.39 11.67
CA LEU A 428 6.73 -23.58 12.30
C LEU A 428 6.62 -22.24 11.56
N THR A 429 5.40 -21.71 11.54
CA THR A 429 5.16 -20.33 11.12
C THR A 429 5.67 -19.37 12.21
N TYR A 430 5.92 -18.11 11.86
CA TYR A 430 6.32 -17.13 12.87
C TYR A 430 5.29 -16.97 14.00
N VAL A 431 3.99 -17.10 13.69
CA VAL A 431 2.91 -17.11 14.69
C VAL A 431 3.05 -18.31 15.63
N GLU A 432 3.27 -19.53 15.11
CA GLU A 432 3.48 -20.74 15.91
C GLU A 432 4.76 -20.64 16.78
N GLU A 433 5.84 -20.04 16.26
CA GLU A 433 7.06 -19.80 17.03
C GLU A 433 6.85 -18.83 18.20
N CYS A 434 6.03 -17.79 18.00
CA CYS A 434 5.73 -16.81 19.04
C CYS A 434 4.72 -17.31 20.07
N PHE A 435 3.80 -18.19 19.66
CA PHE A 435 2.67 -18.67 20.49
C PHE A 435 2.84 -20.15 20.85
N GLU A 436 3.81 -20.41 21.71
CA GLU A 436 4.15 -21.78 22.15
C GLU A 436 3.00 -22.44 22.94
N GLU A 437 2.23 -21.65 23.70
CA GLU A 437 1.17 -22.13 24.54
C GLU A 437 -0.20 -22.07 23.84
N SER A 438 -0.97 -23.15 23.97
CA SER A 438 -2.35 -23.23 23.48
C SER A 438 -3.32 -22.60 24.49
N ILE A 439 -3.32 -21.26 24.55
CA ILE A 439 -4.27 -20.49 25.36
C ILE A 439 -5.21 -19.68 24.46
N PRO A 440 -6.42 -19.32 24.93
CA PRO A 440 -7.31 -18.48 24.15
C PRO A 440 -6.64 -17.20 23.70
N THR A 441 -6.83 -16.84 22.43
CA THR A 441 -6.28 -15.61 21.84
C THR A 441 -7.40 -14.71 21.36
N ILE A 442 -7.41 -13.45 21.80
CA ILE A 442 -8.37 -12.43 21.38
C ILE A 442 -7.64 -11.40 20.53
N ALA A 443 -8.06 -11.26 19.30
CA ALA A 443 -7.53 -10.28 18.36
C ALA A 443 -8.50 -9.11 18.20
N ALA A 444 -8.01 -7.89 18.31
CA ALA A 444 -8.81 -6.68 18.11
C ALA A 444 -8.12 -5.73 17.14
N THR A 445 -8.88 -5.18 16.18
CA THR A 445 -8.38 -4.27 15.16
C THR A 445 -9.40 -3.19 14.83
N ASP A 446 -8.94 -2.05 14.34
CA ASP A 446 -9.79 -0.96 13.87
C ASP A 446 -10.29 -1.15 12.41
N TYR A 447 -10.03 -2.32 11.87
CA TYR A 447 -10.48 -2.77 10.54
C TYR A 447 -11.50 -3.90 10.67
N MET A 448 -12.10 -4.29 9.57
CA MET A 448 -13.01 -5.43 9.55
C MET A 448 -12.33 -6.72 10.06
N ARG A 449 -13.10 -7.59 10.72
CA ARG A 449 -12.57 -8.82 11.35
C ARG A 449 -11.76 -9.71 10.40
N SER A 450 -12.11 -9.71 9.11
CA SER A 450 -11.38 -10.48 8.11
C SER A 450 -9.88 -10.11 8.01
N TYR A 451 -9.47 -8.93 8.48
CA TYR A 451 -8.06 -8.56 8.57
C TYR A 451 -7.32 -9.40 9.63
N ALA A 452 -7.88 -9.53 10.83
CA ALA A 452 -7.31 -10.37 11.89
C ALA A 452 -7.53 -11.87 11.66
N GLU A 453 -8.61 -12.26 10.97
CA GLU A 453 -8.93 -13.67 10.64
C GLU A 453 -7.84 -14.36 9.80
N GLN A 454 -7.00 -13.60 9.12
CA GLN A 454 -5.96 -14.13 8.23
C GLN A 454 -4.97 -15.08 8.91
N ILE A 455 -4.76 -14.96 10.21
CA ILE A 455 -3.80 -15.80 10.96
C ILE A 455 -4.46 -16.95 11.73
N ARG A 456 -5.79 -17.11 11.64
CA ARG A 456 -6.52 -18.19 12.32
C ARG A 456 -5.92 -19.59 12.11
N PRO A 457 -5.46 -19.98 10.92
CA PRO A 457 -4.89 -21.31 10.69
C PRO A 457 -3.63 -21.60 11.51
N TYR A 458 -2.96 -20.55 12.01
CA TYR A 458 -1.67 -20.64 12.70
C TYR A 458 -1.78 -20.45 14.22
N ILE A 459 -3.01 -20.30 14.73
CA ILE A 459 -3.28 -20.16 16.16
C ILE A 459 -3.71 -21.50 16.76
N SER A 460 -3.00 -21.94 17.78
CA SER A 460 -3.43 -23.08 18.60
C SER A 460 -4.43 -22.63 19.66
N GLY A 461 -5.53 -23.36 19.83
CA GLY A 461 -6.58 -23.01 20.79
C GLY A 461 -7.67 -22.12 20.22
N GLN A 462 -8.48 -21.56 21.12
CA GLN A 462 -9.61 -20.73 20.73
C GLN A 462 -9.12 -19.35 20.24
N TYR A 463 -9.60 -18.93 19.07
CA TYR A 463 -9.28 -17.61 18.47
C TYR A 463 -10.55 -16.81 18.21
N ILE A 464 -10.68 -15.66 18.86
CA ILE A 464 -11.79 -14.73 18.71
C ILE A 464 -11.28 -13.42 18.15
N THR A 465 -11.94 -12.94 17.08
CA THR A 465 -11.60 -11.69 16.41
C THR A 465 -12.66 -10.64 16.65
N LEU A 466 -12.24 -9.43 16.99
CA LEU A 466 -13.05 -8.23 17.10
C LEU A 466 -12.57 -7.22 16.05
N GLY A 467 -13.52 -6.57 15.38
CA GLY A 467 -13.22 -5.63 14.30
C GLY A 467 -14.43 -4.78 13.94
N THR A 468 -14.21 -3.84 13.07
CA THR A 468 -15.16 -2.77 12.75
C THR A 468 -15.95 -3.07 11.47
N ASP A 469 -16.63 -4.21 11.42
CA ASP A 469 -17.47 -4.60 10.30
C ASP A 469 -18.69 -3.64 10.20
N GLY A 470 -19.02 -3.19 9.00
CA GLY A 470 -20.09 -2.24 8.72
C GLY A 470 -19.61 -0.94 8.09
N TYR A 471 -20.49 0.05 7.99
CA TYR A 471 -20.14 1.39 7.51
C TYR A 471 -19.55 2.26 8.61
N GLY A 472 -18.79 3.30 8.24
CA GLY A 472 -18.35 4.33 9.17
C GLY A 472 -19.51 5.05 9.87
N ARG A 473 -19.25 5.61 11.05
CA ARG A 473 -20.19 6.38 11.89
C ARG A 473 -19.50 7.62 12.43
N SER A 474 -20.23 8.72 12.55
CA SER A 474 -19.69 9.95 13.12
C SER A 474 -20.04 10.08 14.59
N ASP A 475 -19.03 9.88 15.47
CA ASP A 475 -19.17 10.03 16.91
C ASP A 475 -17.78 10.21 17.56
N SER A 476 -17.71 10.23 18.90
CA SER A 476 -16.46 10.16 19.65
C SER A 476 -15.79 8.79 19.48
N ARG A 477 -14.48 8.72 19.70
CA ARG A 477 -13.74 7.44 19.64
C ARG A 477 -14.28 6.41 20.63
N GLU A 478 -14.60 6.84 21.84
CA GLU A 478 -15.14 5.98 22.89
C GLU A 478 -16.47 5.36 22.44
N THR A 479 -17.40 6.18 21.93
CA THR A 479 -18.71 5.72 21.45
C THR A 479 -18.57 4.80 20.24
N LEU A 480 -17.66 5.13 19.30
CA LEU A 480 -17.42 4.29 18.11
C LEU A 480 -16.82 2.94 18.49
N ARG A 481 -15.85 2.89 19.42
CA ARG A 481 -15.25 1.64 19.90
C ARG A 481 -16.24 0.76 20.64
N ASP A 482 -17.11 1.34 21.47
CA ASP A 482 -18.23 0.61 22.05
C ASP A 482 -19.20 0.12 20.97
N PHE A 483 -19.62 1.00 20.05
CA PHE A 483 -20.53 0.63 18.96
C PHE A 483 -20.03 -0.58 18.16
N PHE A 484 -18.77 -0.56 17.72
CA PHE A 484 -18.15 -1.64 16.96
C PHE A 484 -17.59 -2.80 17.81
N GLU A 485 -17.72 -2.72 19.14
CA GLU A 485 -17.29 -3.75 20.09
C GLU A 485 -15.77 -4.04 20.01
N VAL A 486 -14.97 -2.99 19.88
CA VAL A 486 -13.49 -3.06 19.86
C VAL A 486 -12.84 -2.29 21.02
N ASP A 487 -13.64 -1.86 21.98
CA ASP A 487 -13.19 -1.24 23.22
C ASP A 487 -12.65 -2.27 24.24
N ALA A 488 -12.07 -1.77 25.32
CA ALA A 488 -11.49 -2.61 26.37
C ALA A 488 -12.51 -3.55 27.04
N ASP A 489 -13.75 -3.11 27.21
CA ASP A 489 -14.79 -3.92 27.83
C ASP A 489 -15.23 -5.07 26.91
N SER A 490 -15.34 -4.82 25.61
CA SER A 490 -15.66 -5.85 24.62
C SER A 490 -14.52 -6.87 24.45
N ILE A 491 -13.26 -6.42 24.47
CA ILE A 491 -12.09 -7.31 24.46
C ILE A 491 -12.08 -8.16 25.75
N THR A 492 -12.34 -7.56 26.89
CA THR A 492 -12.45 -8.29 28.18
C THR A 492 -13.59 -9.31 28.13
N ARG A 493 -14.77 -8.93 27.63
CA ARG A 493 -15.92 -9.82 27.45
C ARG A 493 -15.55 -11.05 26.60
N ALA A 494 -14.88 -10.83 25.47
CA ALA A 494 -14.44 -11.91 24.58
C ALA A 494 -13.44 -12.86 25.27
N ALA A 495 -12.49 -12.30 26.04
CA ALA A 495 -11.53 -13.09 26.81
C ALA A 495 -12.20 -13.93 27.90
N VAL A 496 -13.10 -13.34 28.68
CA VAL A 496 -13.87 -14.02 29.74
C VAL A 496 -14.77 -15.12 29.13
N PHE A 497 -15.40 -14.85 27.98
CA PHE A 497 -16.18 -15.86 27.26
C PHE A 497 -15.30 -17.04 26.84
N ALA A 498 -14.14 -16.80 26.26
CA ALA A 498 -13.21 -17.86 25.85
C ALA A 498 -12.74 -18.71 27.03
N LEU A 499 -12.36 -18.06 28.14
CA LEU A 499 -11.95 -18.75 29.36
C LEU A 499 -13.08 -19.56 30.02
N PHE A 500 -14.32 -19.10 29.91
CA PHE A 500 -15.48 -19.86 30.33
C PHE A 500 -15.71 -21.12 29.47
N GLN A 501 -15.57 -21.02 28.14
CA GLN A 501 -15.67 -22.17 27.26
C GLN A 501 -14.58 -23.23 27.53
N GLU A 502 -13.37 -22.79 27.90
CA GLU A 502 -12.25 -23.64 28.33
C GLU A 502 -12.39 -24.14 29.78
N LYS A 503 -13.49 -23.81 30.47
CA LYS A 503 -13.76 -24.18 31.87
C LYS A 503 -12.74 -23.63 32.87
N TYR A 504 -12.05 -22.56 32.50
CA TYR A 504 -11.17 -21.84 33.42
C TYR A 504 -11.97 -20.99 34.42
N LEU A 505 -13.11 -20.44 33.98
CA LEU A 505 -14.04 -19.66 34.80
C LEU A 505 -15.32 -20.46 35.06
N SER A 506 -15.86 -20.32 36.27
CA SER A 506 -17.17 -20.84 36.66
C SER A 506 -18.31 -19.97 36.10
N LYS A 507 -19.54 -20.50 36.19
CA LYS A 507 -20.75 -19.77 35.77
C LYS A 507 -20.97 -18.51 36.64
N ASP A 508 -20.74 -18.60 37.94
CA ASP A 508 -20.94 -17.48 38.87
C ASP A 508 -19.94 -16.35 38.60
N GLU A 509 -18.69 -16.71 38.23
CA GLU A 509 -17.65 -15.73 37.89
C GLU A 509 -17.98 -14.98 36.60
N ILE A 510 -18.39 -15.68 35.54
CA ILE A 510 -18.76 -15.00 34.29
C ILE A 510 -20.00 -14.12 34.46
N GLU A 511 -21.03 -14.57 35.17
CA GLU A 511 -22.22 -13.78 35.45
C GLU A 511 -21.88 -12.49 36.23
N LYS A 512 -20.99 -12.58 37.23
CA LYS A 512 -20.50 -11.42 37.95
C LYS A 512 -19.77 -10.43 37.04
N ILE A 513 -18.82 -10.92 36.26
CA ILE A 513 -18.02 -10.07 35.34
C ILE A 513 -18.91 -9.40 34.29
N TYR A 514 -19.83 -10.13 33.66
CA TYR A 514 -20.77 -9.58 32.68
C TYR A 514 -21.68 -8.52 33.25
N LYS A 515 -22.13 -8.68 34.52
CA LYS A 515 -22.90 -7.67 35.19
C LYS A 515 -22.08 -6.39 35.47
N GLU A 516 -20.81 -6.54 35.88
CA GLU A 516 -19.91 -5.42 36.11
C GLU A 516 -19.56 -4.65 34.84
N LEU A 517 -19.35 -5.38 33.73
CA LEU A 517 -19.14 -4.81 32.37
C LEU A 517 -20.43 -4.27 31.75
N LYS A 518 -21.60 -4.46 32.37
CA LYS A 518 -22.92 -4.03 31.85
C LYS A 518 -23.20 -4.56 30.47
N VAL A 519 -22.88 -5.81 30.19
CA VAL A 519 -23.07 -6.44 28.89
C VAL A 519 -24.54 -6.39 28.48
N ASP A 520 -24.86 -5.74 27.36
CA ASP A 520 -26.18 -5.73 26.76
C ASP A 520 -26.30 -6.88 25.75
N SER A 521 -27.05 -7.91 26.11
CA SER A 521 -27.28 -9.08 25.24
C SER A 521 -28.23 -8.79 24.06
N ALA A 522 -28.89 -7.63 24.04
CA ALA A 522 -29.80 -7.21 22.99
C ALA A 522 -29.16 -6.20 22.02
N LYS A 523 -27.91 -5.85 22.24
CA LYS A 523 -27.17 -4.92 21.36
C LYS A 523 -27.14 -5.49 19.92
N PRO A 524 -27.62 -4.72 18.92
CA PRO A 524 -27.65 -5.19 17.53
C PRO A 524 -26.23 -5.28 16.96
N ASN A 525 -26.05 -6.14 15.96
CA ASN A 525 -24.76 -6.22 15.27
C ASN A 525 -24.50 -4.93 14.48
N PRO A 526 -23.30 -4.31 14.58
CA PRO A 526 -22.97 -3.06 13.90
C PRO A 526 -23.21 -3.04 12.39
N TRP A 527 -23.12 -4.15 11.70
CA TRP A 527 -23.37 -4.21 10.25
C TRP A 527 -24.86 -4.23 9.87
N GLU A 528 -25.74 -4.42 10.85
CA GLU A 528 -27.21 -4.51 10.64
C GLU A 528 -27.92 -3.16 10.90
N VAL A 529 -27.20 -2.16 11.37
CA VAL A 529 -27.76 -0.87 11.82
C VAL A 529 -27.24 0.30 11.01
#